data_6b01dadd62a8efe70975e2429bd3875c
#
_entry.id   6b01dadd62a8efe70975e2429bd3875c
#
_cell.length_a   1.000
_cell.length_b   1.000
_cell.length_c   1.000
_cell.angle_alpha   90.00
_cell.angle_beta   90.00
_cell.angle_gamma   90.00
#
_symmetry.space_group_name_H-M   'P 1'
#
loop_
_entity.id
_entity.type
_entity.pdbx_description
1 polymer ?
#
loop_
_entity_poly.entity_id
_entity_poly.type
_entity_poly.pdbx_seq_one_letter_code
_entity_poly.pdbx_strand_id
1 'polypeptide(L)'
;MYTLPMAHALNTSAAGHRLLARLRTIGPFLEGSLTVSTKRCGRPTCRCATAGPLHETALLTWKEQQKTRTLHIPIALREEVAAWVAECQRLKELIHAMSAAQRAFLIAHRRRALRRAG
;
A
#
# COMPACT_ATOMS: atom_id res chain seq x y z
N MET A 1 19.48 0.32 17.45
CA MET A 1 18.10 0.72 17.15
C MET A 1 17.54 1.49 18.33
N TYR A 2 16.91 2.62 18.07
CA TYR A 2 16.35 3.44 19.13
C TYR A 2 15.08 2.84 19.68
N THR A 3 15.02 2.69 21.00
CA THR A 3 13.77 2.41 21.69
C THR A 3 13.31 3.70 22.34
N LEU A 4 12.26 4.30 21.80
CA LEU A 4 11.75 5.55 22.36
C LEU A 4 10.96 5.31 23.63
N PRO A 5 11.17 6.12 24.69
CA PRO A 5 10.31 6.05 25.85
C PRO A 5 8.86 6.37 25.50
N MET A 6 7.92 5.82 26.23
CA MET A 6 6.50 6.06 25.97
C MET A 6 6.12 7.54 26.00
N ALA A 7 6.83 8.34 26.79
CA ALA A 7 6.59 9.78 26.87
C ALA A 7 6.74 10.47 25.51
N HIS A 8 7.63 9.97 24.65
CA HIS A 8 7.83 10.56 23.32
C HIS A 8 6.67 10.30 22.38
N ALA A 9 5.88 9.25 22.62
CA ALA A 9 4.69 8.96 21.80
C ALA A 9 3.61 10.02 21.97
N LEU A 10 3.67 10.83 23.02
CA LEU A 10 2.71 11.90 23.27
C LEU A 10 3.01 13.17 22.48
N ASN A 11 4.20 13.25 21.87
CA ASN A 11 4.62 14.44 21.14
C ASN A 11 4.19 14.36 19.68
N THR A 12 2.90 14.29 19.47
CA THR A 12 2.35 14.33 18.13
C THR A 12 1.06 15.16 18.13
N SER A 13 0.69 15.65 16.97
CA SER A 13 -0.50 16.46 16.81
C SER A 13 -1.77 15.63 16.94
N ALA A 14 -2.90 16.31 17.12
CA ALA A 14 -4.20 15.64 17.08
C ALA A 14 -4.42 14.93 15.74
N ALA A 15 -3.95 15.52 14.64
CA ALA A 15 -4.01 14.87 13.33
C ALA A 15 -3.21 13.57 13.32
N GLY A 16 -2.00 13.59 13.92
CA GLY A 16 -1.18 12.40 14.03
C GLY A 16 -1.84 11.29 14.84
N HIS A 17 -2.50 11.64 15.94
CA HIS A 17 -3.23 10.66 16.73
C HIS A 17 -4.38 10.01 15.97
N ARG A 18 -5.11 10.80 15.18
CA ARG A 18 -6.19 10.26 14.34
C ARG A 18 -5.67 9.31 13.29
N LEU A 19 -4.51 9.63 12.68
CA LEU A 19 -3.89 8.77 11.68
C LEU A 19 -3.37 7.48 12.28
N LEU A 20 -2.80 7.53 13.50
CA LEU A 20 -2.40 6.32 14.20
C LEU A 20 -3.59 5.39 14.47
N ALA A 21 -4.73 5.95 14.83
CA ALA A 21 -5.93 5.16 15.04
C ALA A 21 -6.37 4.46 13.75
N ARG A 22 -6.24 5.14 12.60
CA ARG A 22 -6.55 4.53 11.29
C ARG A 22 -5.55 3.43 10.94
N LEU A 23 -4.27 3.62 11.26
CA LEU A 23 -3.26 2.59 11.02
C LEU A 23 -3.58 1.29 11.74
N ARG A 24 -4.19 1.36 12.92
CA ARG A 24 -4.58 0.17 13.67
C ARG A 24 -5.70 -0.62 13.00
N THR A 25 -6.39 -0.04 12.03
CA THR A 25 -7.46 -0.73 11.31
C THR A 25 -6.99 -1.40 10.04
N ILE A 26 -5.71 -1.34 9.72
CA ILE A 26 -5.16 -1.97 8.53
C ILE A 26 -5.25 -3.49 8.67
N GLY A 27 -5.87 -4.13 7.69
CA GLY A 27 -5.96 -5.58 7.61
C GLY A 27 -4.82 -6.17 6.79
N PRO A 28 -4.97 -7.42 6.37
CA PRO A 28 -3.95 -8.05 5.52
C PRO A 28 -3.70 -7.23 4.26
N PHE A 29 -2.45 -7.06 3.90
CA PHE A 29 -2.07 -6.27 2.74
C PHE A 29 -0.97 -6.96 1.95
N LEU A 30 -0.87 -6.57 0.68
CA LEU A 30 0.14 -7.11 -0.22
C LEU A 30 0.64 -5.99 -1.10
N GLU A 31 1.96 -5.81 -1.12
CA GLU A 31 2.57 -4.82 -1.99
C GLU A 31 2.67 -5.36 -3.40
N GLY A 32 2.27 -4.56 -4.38
CA GLY A 32 2.36 -4.93 -5.78
C GLY A 32 1.26 -4.31 -6.60
N SER A 33 1.26 -4.64 -7.87
CA SER A 33 0.23 -4.22 -8.81
C SER A 33 -0.45 -5.46 -9.37
N LEU A 34 -1.77 -5.48 -9.30
CA LEU A 34 -2.56 -6.57 -9.88
C LEU A 34 -3.10 -6.11 -11.23
N THR A 35 -2.79 -6.88 -12.26
CA THR A 35 -3.30 -6.65 -13.61
C THR A 35 -4.17 -7.84 -14.01
N VAL A 36 -5.40 -7.55 -14.41
CA VAL A 36 -6.31 -8.58 -14.90
C VAL A 36 -6.53 -8.30 -16.38
N SER A 37 -6.28 -9.30 -17.20
CA SER A 37 -6.46 -9.18 -18.64
C SER A 37 -7.19 -10.39 -19.18
N THR A 38 -7.83 -10.20 -20.33
CA THR A 38 -8.50 -11.28 -21.04
C THR A 38 -7.72 -11.52 -22.32
N LYS A 39 -7.46 -12.78 -22.63
CA LYS A 39 -6.74 -13.14 -23.85
C LYS A 39 -7.05 -14.59 -24.22
N ARG A 40 -6.70 -14.94 -25.45
CA ARG A 40 -6.80 -16.31 -25.92
C ARG A 40 -5.67 -17.11 -25.29
N CYS A 41 -5.98 -18.34 -24.90
CA CYS A 41 -4.99 -19.18 -24.20
C CYS A 41 -3.94 -19.80 -25.13
N GLY A 42 -4.08 -19.63 -26.44
CA GLY A 42 -3.14 -20.19 -27.42
C GLY A 42 -3.35 -21.64 -27.77
N ARG A 43 -4.30 -22.31 -27.14
CA ARG A 43 -4.62 -23.70 -27.48
C ARG A 43 -5.61 -23.73 -28.65
N PRO A 44 -5.27 -24.39 -29.79
CA PRO A 44 -6.17 -24.40 -30.97
C PRO A 44 -7.49 -25.10 -30.70
N THR A 45 -7.53 -26.04 -29.76
CA THR A 45 -8.72 -26.79 -29.41
C THR A 45 -9.63 -26.09 -28.42
N CYS A 46 -9.20 -24.95 -27.86
CA CYS A 46 -9.99 -24.20 -26.91
C CYS A 46 -11.01 -23.33 -27.64
N ARG A 47 -12.20 -23.15 -27.02
CA ARG A 47 -13.26 -22.31 -27.58
C ARG A 47 -12.79 -20.87 -27.81
N CYS A 48 -11.89 -20.33 -26.96
CA CYS A 48 -11.43 -18.97 -27.09
C CYS A 48 -10.62 -18.74 -28.37
N ALA A 49 -10.15 -19.80 -29.05
CA ALA A 49 -9.37 -19.69 -30.27
C ALA A 49 -10.23 -19.19 -31.46
N THR A 50 -11.53 -19.46 -31.44
CA THR A 50 -12.42 -19.14 -32.58
C THR A 50 -13.59 -18.25 -32.21
N ALA A 51 -14.42 -18.63 -31.25
CA ALA A 51 -15.64 -17.91 -30.94
C ALA A 51 -16.04 -17.92 -29.45
N GLY A 52 -15.32 -18.62 -28.62
CA GLY A 52 -15.64 -18.69 -27.21
C GLY A 52 -15.17 -17.48 -26.41
N PRO A 53 -15.57 -17.37 -25.12
CA PRO A 53 -15.10 -16.29 -24.27
C PRO A 53 -13.60 -16.37 -24.08
N LEU A 54 -12.96 -15.20 -23.97
CA LEU A 54 -11.52 -15.11 -23.71
C LEU A 54 -11.23 -15.54 -22.29
N HIS A 55 -10.03 -16.05 -22.08
CA HIS A 55 -9.56 -16.42 -20.73
C HIS A 55 -9.12 -15.19 -19.97
N GLU A 56 -9.53 -15.10 -18.72
CA GLU A 56 -9.03 -14.09 -17.80
C GLU A 56 -7.76 -14.58 -17.16
N THR A 57 -6.77 -13.70 -17.08
CA THR A 57 -5.51 -13.95 -16.37
C THR A 57 -5.27 -12.82 -15.40
N ALA A 58 -4.78 -13.16 -14.22
CA ALA A 58 -4.41 -12.18 -13.22
C ALA A 58 -2.92 -12.32 -12.92
N LEU A 59 -2.22 -11.19 -12.94
CA LEU A 59 -0.78 -11.14 -12.69
C LEU A 59 -0.53 -10.14 -11.57
N LEU A 60 0.20 -10.60 -10.56
CA LEU A 60 0.72 -9.72 -9.52
C LEU A 60 2.17 -9.42 -9.85
N THR A 61 2.53 -8.13 -9.86
CA THR A 61 3.87 -7.67 -10.16
C THR A 61 4.37 -6.81 -9.02
N TRP A 62 5.59 -7.06 -8.56
CA TRP A 62 6.21 -6.27 -7.49
C TRP A 62 7.70 -6.14 -7.74
N LYS A 63 8.33 -5.23 -7.00
CA LYS A 63 9.78 -5.08 -7.04
C LYS A 63 10.41 -5.71 -5.81
N GLU A 64 11.46 -6.48 -6.05
CA GLU A 64 12.21 -7.15 -5.01
C GLU A 64 13.69 -7.06 -5.35
N GLN A 65 14.47 -6.41 -4.49
CA GLN A 65 15.90 -6.20 -4.73
C GLN A 65 16.17 -5.56 -6.10
N GLN A 66 15.36 -4.56 -6.45
CA GLN A 66 15.43 -3.82 -7.72
C GLN A 66 15.06 -4.63 -8.96
N LYS A 67 14.58 -5.84 -8.78
CA LYS A 67 14.10 -6.68 -9.87
C LYS A 67 12.59 -6.76 -9.85
N THR A 68 11.99 -6.75 -11.04
CA THR A 68 10.56 -6.94 -11.17
C THR A 68 10.24 -8.42 -11.11
N ARG A 69 9.39 -8.78 -10.16
CA ARG A 69 8.89 -10.15 -10.00
C ARG A 69 7.43 -10.19 -10.43
N THR A 70 7.03 -11.32 -10.99
CA THR A 70 5.67 -11.53 -11.47
C THR A 70 5.18 -12.89 -11.01
N LEU A 71 3.93 -12.92 -10.55
CA LEU A 71 3.29 -14.15 -10.10
C LEU A 71 1.90 -14.25 -10.73
N HIS A 72 1.61 -15.37 -11.35
CA HIS A 72 0.26 -15.66 -11.83
C HIS A 72 -0.65 -15.95 -10.65
N ILE A 73 -1.79 -15.25 -10.61
CA ILE A 73 -2.76 -15.39 -9.53
C ILE A 73 -3.93 -16.22 -10.06
N PRO A 74 -4.32 -17.29 -9.36
CA PRO A 74 -5.54 -18.00 -9.75
C PRO A 74 -6.73 -17.04 -9.78
N ILE A 75 -7.54 -17.14 -10.83
CA ILE A 75 -8.69 -16.22 -11.00
C ILE A 75 -9.63 -16.27 -9.79
N ALA A 76 -9.77 -17.42 -9.16
CA ALA A 76 -10.59 -17.55 -7.96
C ALA A 76 -10.13 -16.67 -6.79
N LEU A 77 -8.84 -16.31 -6.75
CA LEU A 77 -8.25 -15.46 -5.70
C LEU A 77 -8.13 -14.00 -6.11
N ARG A 78 -8.56 -13.65 -7.31
CA ARG A 78 -8.42 -12.29 -7.86
C ARG A 78 -8.96 -11.21 -6.92
N GLU A 79 -10.17 -11.42 -6.41
CA GLU A 79 -10.80 -10.42 -5.56
C GLU A 79 -10.11 -10.26 -4.23
N GLU A 80 -9.66 -11.35 -3.62
CA GLU A 80 -8.92 -11.29 -2.36
C GLU A 80 -7.59 -10.57 -2.54
N VAL A 81 -6.86 -10.90 -3.60
CA VAL A 81 -5.58 -10.26 -3.89
C VAL A 81 -5.78 -8.78 -4.19
N ALA A 82 -6.82 -8.43 -4.94
CA ALA A 82 -7.15 -7.03 -5.21
C ALA A 82 -7.42 -6.25 -3.93
N ALA A 83 -8.12 -6.87 -2.98
CA ALA A 83 -8.40 -6.25 -1.69
C ALA A 83 -7.11 -6.04 -0.90
N TRP A 84 -6.20 -7.01 -0.92
CA TRP A 84 -4.91 -6.88 -0.23
C TRP A 84 -4.04 -5.79 -0.85
N VAL A 85 -4.04 -5.68 -2.17
CA VAL A 85 -3.29 -4.63 -2.88
C VAL A 85 -3.87 -3.26 -2.54
N ALA A 86 -5.20 -3.13 -2.53
CA ALA A 86 -5.87 -1.88 -2.14
C ALA A 86 -5.55 -1.50 -0.69
N GLU A 87 -5.51 -2.48 0.21
CA GLU A 87 -5.19 -2.24 1.61
C GLU A 87 -3.75 -1.76 1.76
N CYS A 88 -2.82 -2.30 0.97
CA CYS A 88 -1.44 -1.82 0.95
C CYS A 88 -1.37 -0.36 0.50
N GLN A 89 -2.14 0.04 -0.50
CA GLN A 89 -2.20 1.43 -0.95
C GLN A 89 -2.75 2.33 0.16
N ARG A 90 -3.78 1.88 0.87
CA ARG A 90 -4.32 2.63 2.00
C ARG A 90 -3.27 2.82 3.09
N LEU A 91 -2.50 1.76 3.38
CA LEU A 91 -1.40 1.83 4.35
C LEU A 91 -0.35 2.86 3.91
N LYS A 92 0.03 2.84 2.63
CA LYS A 92 1.02 3.79 2.11
C LYS A 92 0.54 5.23 2.21
N GLU A 93 -0.72 5.48 1.91
CA GLU A 93 -1.32 6.80 2.07
C GLU A 93 -1.29 7.27 3.52
N LEU A 94 -1.58 6.36 4.46
CA LEU A 94 -1.52 6.68 5.88
C LEU A 94 -0.10 6.95 6.35
N ILE A 95 0.88 6.21 5.84
CA ILE A 95 2.31 6.46 6.14
C ILE A 95 2.70 7.86 5.68
N HIS A 96 2.33 8.24 4.47
CA HIS A 96 2.65 9.56 3.94
C HIS A 96 1.93 10.66 4.71
N ALA A 97 0.67 10.46 5.05
CA ALA A 97 -0.10 11.43 5.82
C ALA A 97 0.45 11.59 7.22
N MET A 98 0.82 10.49 7.88
CA MET A 98 1.42 10.54 9.22
C MET A 98 2.75 11.29 9.18
N SER A 99 3.60 10.99 8.19
CA SER A 99 4.88 11.68 8.03
C SER A 99 4.70 13.17 7.78
N ALA A 100 3.71 13.55 6.97
CA ALA A 100 3.41 14.95 6.73
C ALA A 100 2.94 15.66 8.00
N ALA A 101 2.09 15.01 8.80
CA ALA A 101 1.62 15.57 10.07
C ALA A 101 2.78 15.76 11.05
N GLN A 102 3.68 14.79 11.13
CA GLN A 102 4.84 14.89 12.00
C GLN A 102 5.81 15.98 11.54
N ARG A 103 6.03 16.11 10.23
CA ARG A 103 6.86 17.20 9.70
C ARG A 103 6.26 18.56 10.01
N ALA A 104 4.96 18.72 9.87
CA ALA A 104 4.28 19.98 10.20
C ALA A 104 4.44 20.33 11.69
N PHE A 105 4.32 19.32 12.55
CA PHE A 105 4.56 19.49 13.99
C PHE A 105 5.98 19.97 14.26
N LEU A 106 6.97 19.32 13.62
CA LEU A 106 8.38 19.68 13.79
C LEU A 106 8.68 21.10 13.31
N ILE A 107 8.11 21.50 12.18
CA ILE A 107 8.30 22.84 11.62
C ILE A 107 7.74 23.88 12.59
N ALA A 108 6.56 23.66 13.10
CA ALA A 108 5.94 24.58 14.06
C ALA A 108 6.76 24.67 15.35
N HIS A 109 7.23 23.54 15.84
CA HIS A 109 8.05 23.50 17.06
C HIS A 109 9.39 24.22 16.85
N ARG A 110 10.04 23.99 15.72
CA ARG A 110 11.30 24.65 15.36
C ARG A 110 11.13 26.18 15.29
N ARG A 111 10.06 26.66 14.69
CA ARG A 111 9.77 28.08 14.61
C ARG A 111 9.65 28.72 16.01
N ARG A 112 8.95 28.04 16.93
CA ARG A 112 8.80 28.51 18.30
C ARG A 112 10.15 28.54 19.02
N ALA A 113 10.96 27.51 18.84
CA ALA A 113 12.28 27.45 19.46
C ALA A 113 13.18 28.58 18.96
N LEU A 114 13.17 28.88 17.65
CA LEU A 114 13.95 29.96 17.08
C LEU A 114 13.51 31.33 17.59
N ARG A 115 12.19 31.54 17.76
CA ARG A 115 11.68 32.80 18.32
C ARG A 115 12.12 33.00 19.76
N ARG A 116 12.18 31.92 20.55
CA ARG A 116 12.65 32.02 21.95
C ARG A 116 14.13 32.29 22.02
N ALA A 117 14.92 31.77 21.07
CA ALA A 117 16.36 31.98 21.02
C ALA A 117 16.72 33.38 20.51
N GLY A 118 15.88 33.99 19.73
CA GLY A 118 16.06 35.36 19.23
C GLY A 118 15.41 36.38 20.14
#